data_d3a65c1a18fd2fc80c7e81172408615d
#
_entry.id   d3a65c1a18fd2fc80c7e81172408615d
#
_cell.length_a   1.000
_cell.length_b   1.000
_cell.length_c   1.000
_cell.angle_alpha   90.00
_cell.angle_beta   90.00
_cell.angle_gamma   90.00
#
_symmetry.space_group_name_H-M   'P 1'
#
loop_
_entity.id
_entity.type
_entity.pdbx_description
1 polymer ?
#
loop_
_entity_poly.entity_id
_entity_poly.type
_entity_poly.pdbx_seq_one_letter_code
_entity_poly.pdbx_strand_id
1 'polypeptide(L)'
;MFVMRKLIFLLSALLLCAGCDKNEGEPLDMAEQTRINNQFLGLWQEVDHPRHQCKYRGFHSNFKYTSFLLMLHSGDKLPSTYDGKPYHFEKGPECSKGTVYTLVLDNRLKEFICKYNGLLYMWWQENSDPDKYVGNPDYAYERN
;
A
#
# COMPACT_ATOMS: atom_id res chain seq x y z
N MET A 1 -11.72 41.52 29.21
CA MET A 1 -11.13 41.70 27.87
C MET A 1 -9.96 40.77 27.57
N PHE A 2 -9.05 40.56 28.48
CA PHE A 2 -7.91 39.63 28.29
C PHE A 2 -8.33 38.15 28.15
N VAL A 3 -9.37 37.73 28.80
CA VAL A 3 -9.86 36.34 28.79
C VAL A 3 -10.55 36.02 27.46
N MET A 4 -11.25 36.94 26.85
CA MET A 4 -11.90 36.73 25.52
C MET A 4 -10.90 36.64 24.39
N ARG A 5 -9.80 37.39 24.43
CA ARG A 5 -8.73 37.29 23.42
C ARG A 5 -8.02 35.93 23.46
N LYS A 6 -7.80 35.39 24.68
CA LYS A 6 -7.21 34.03 24.84
C LYS A 6 -8.15 32.94 24.39
N LEU A 7 -9.44 33.11 24.57
CA LEU A 7 -10.43 32.14 24.13
C LEU A 7 -10.54 32.06 22.60
N ILE A 8 -10.45 33.23 21.95
CA ILE A 8 -10.49 33.33 20.48
C ILE A 8 -9.24 32.68 19.87
N PHE A 9 -8.08 32.85 20.48
CA PHE A 9 -6.84 32.19 20.06
C PHE A 9 -6.88 30.67 20.25
N LEU A 10 -7.47 30.17 21.34
CA LEU A 10 -7.65 28.76 21.56
C LEU A 10 -8.65 28.14 20.55
N LEU A 11 -9.70 28.85 20.23
CA LEU A 11 -10.71 28.38 19.27
C LEU A 11 -10.14 28.35 17.84
N SER A 12 -9.33 29.32 17.48
CA SER A 12 -8.68 29.32 16.15
C SER A 12 -7.59 28.26 16.03
N ALA A 13 -6.88 27.94 17.13
CA ALA A 13 -5.91 26.85 17.14
C ALA A 13 -6.59 25.49 17.00
N LEU A 14 -7.73 25.30 17.63
CA LEU A 14 -8.55 24.09 17.51
C LEU A 14 -9.13 23.91 16.09
N LEU A 15 -9.54 24.99 15.45
CA LEU A 15 -10.03 24.96 14.07
C LEU A 15 -8.91 24.67 13.06
N LEU A 16 -7.69 25.12 13.31
CA LEU A 16 -6.54 24.82 12.47
C LEU A 16 -6.10 23.35 12.62
N CYS A 17 -6.21 22.76 13.81
CA CYS A 17 -5.93 21.33 14.02
C CYS A 17 -7.00 20.43 13.38
N ALA A 18 -8.26 20.84 13.38
CA ALA A 18 -9.34 20.09 12.70
C ALA A 18 -9.23 20.15 11.17
N GLY A 19 -8.61 21.19 10.61
CA GLY A 19 -8.35 21.32 9.18
C GLY A 19 -7.13 20.56 8.67
N CYS A 20 -6.28 20.04 9.57
CA CYS A 20 -5.10 19.23 9.23
C CYS A 20 -5.44 17.74 9.14
N ASP A 21 -6.65 17.31 9.40
CA ASP A 21 -7.14 15.94 9.38
C ASP A 21 -7.47 15.44 7.96
N LYS A 22 -6.64 15.78 7.03
CA LYS A 22 -6.70 15.26 5.65
C LYS A 22 -5.56 14.27 5.42
N ASN A 23 -5.66 13.26 5.72
CA ASN A 23 -5.81 11.83 5.72
C ASN A 23 -4.89 11.01 4.83
N GLU A 24 -4.14 11.57 3.85
CA GLU A 24 -3.12 10.85 3.13
C GLU A 24 -1.86 10.77 3.98
N GLY A 25 -1.38 9.54 4.23
CA GLY A 25 -0.15 9.30 4.96
C GLY A 25 -0.28 9.26 6.48
N GLU A 26 -1.50 9.34 7.05
CA GLU A 26 -1.69 9.10 8.47
C GLU A 26 -1.53 7.61 8.79
N PRO A 27 -0.75 7.25 9.83
CA PRO A 27 -0.64 5.87 10.25
C PRO A 27 -1.99 5.37 10.77
N LEU A 28 -2.42 4.24 10.25
CA LEU A 28 -3.62 3.53 10.69
C LEU A 28 -3.30 2.78 12.00
N ASP A 29 -4.30 2.62 12.86
CA ASP A 29 -4.11 1.84 14.08
C ASP A 29 -3.89 0.35 13.77
N MET A 30 -3.50 -0.44 14.76
CA MET A 30 -3.13 -1.84 14.58
C MET A 30 -4.31 -2.72 14.17
N ALA A 31 -5.52 -2.41 14.63
CA ALA A 31 -6.73 -3.13 14.23
C ALA A 31 -7.04 -2.91 12.74
N GLU A 32 -6.89 -1.69 12.26
CA GLU A 32 -7.02 -1.34 10.85
C GLU A 32 -5.93 -1.98 9.99
N GLN A 33 -4.67 -1.96 10.46
CA GLN A 33 -3.55 -2.62 9.80
C GLN A 33 -3.85 -4.11 9.58
N THR A 34 -4.31 -4.78 10.61
CA THR A 34 -4.65 -6.21 10.57
C THR A 34 -5.80 -6.48 9.61
N ARG A 35 -6.84 -5.67 9.65
CA ARG A 35 -8.00 -5.79 8.76
C ARG A 35 -7.61 -5.66 7.29
N ILE A 36 -6.77 -4.67 6.99
CA ILE A 36 -6.28 -4.45 5.63
C ILE A 36 -5.37 -5.61 5.20
N ASN A 37 -4.43 -5.98 6.04
CA ASN A 37 -3.47 -7.04 5.76
C ASN A 37 -4.16 -8.38 5.45
N ASN A 38 -5.24 -8.69 6.15
CA ASN A 38 -6.01 -9.92 5.94
C ASN A 38 -6.59 -10.04 4.52
N GLN A 39 -6.81 -8.92 3.85
CA GLN A 39 -7.27 -8.93 2.45
C GLN A 39 -6.18 -9.40 1.48
N PHE A 40 -4.92 -9.24 1.85
CA PHE A 40 -3.77 -9.47 0.99
C PHE A 40 -2.92 -10.69 1.38
N LEU A 41 -3.22 -11.35 2.50
CA LEU A 41 -2.43 -12.49 2.99
C LEU A 41 -2.19 -13.53 1.92
N GLY A 42 -0.96 -14.01 1.84
CA GLY A 42 -0.54 -15.05 0.93
C GLY A 42 0.51 -14.59 -0.06
N LEU A 43 0.82 -15.48 -0.99
CA LEU A 43 1.80 -15.24 -2.05
C LEU A 43 1.07 -14.93 -3.35
N TRP A 44 1.54 -13.89 -4.02
CA TRP A 44 1.00 -13.41 -5.29
C TRP A 44 2.08 -13.41 -6.35
N GLN A 45 1.72 -13.82 -7.57
CA GLN A 45 2.63 -13.86 -8.71
C GLN A 45 2.14 -12.93 -9.83
N GLU A 46 3.07 -12.35 -10.57
CA GLU A 46 2.78 -11.54 -11.76
C GLU A 46 1.89 -12.31 -12.74
N VAL A 47 0.83 -11.68 -13.24
CA VAL A 47 -0.04 -12.27 -14.26
C VAL A 47 0.63 -12.27 -15.63
N ASP A 48 1.15 -11.12 -16.04
CA ASP A 48 1.78 -10.91 -17.34
C ASP A 48 3.30 -10.77 -17.16
N HIS A 49 3.99 -11.91 -17.11
CA HIS A 49 5.42 -11.96 -16.88
C HIS A 49 6.20 -12.41 -18.11
N PRO A 50 7.48 -12.02 -18.25
CA PRO A 50 8.36 -12.55 -19.29
C PRO A 50 8.52 -14.08 -19.18
N ARG A 51 8.92 -14.73 -20.27
CA ARG A 51 9.05 -16.18 -20.33
C ARG A 51 10.07 -16.77 -19.35
N HIS A 52 11.05 -15.99 -18.93
CA HIS A 52 12.20 -16.47 -18.16
C HIS A 52 12.20 -16.05 -16.70
N GLN A 53 11.28 -15.17 -16.31
CA GLN A 53 11.22 -14.67 -14.94
C GLN A 53 9.80 -14.28 -14.53
N CYS A 54 9.50 -14.40 -13.23
CA CYS A 54 8.23 -14.00 -12.65
C CYS A 54 8.46 -13.35 -11.29
N LYS A 55 7.83 -12.20 -11.05
CA LYS A 55 7.87 -11.53 -9.75
C LYS A 55 6.85 -12.13 -8.80
N TYR A 56 7.27 -12.29 -7.56
CA TYR A 56 6.42 -12.71 -6.46
C TYR A 56 6.38 -11.66 -5.36
N ARG A 57 5.21 -11.49 -4.79
CA ARG A 57 4.94 -10.61 -3.66
C ARG A 57 4.18 -11.39 -2.60
N GLY A 58 4.58 -11.28 -1.35
CA GLY A 58 3.94 -12.01 -0.25
C GLY A 58 3.64 -11.13 0.94
N PHE A 59 2.45 -11.35 1.50
CA PHE A 59 1.96 -10.63 2.69
C PHE A 59 1.69 -11.66 3.78
N HIS A 60 2.17 -11.37 4.98
CA HIS A 60 2.13 -12.30 6.11
C HIS A 60 1.52 -11.65 7.35
N SER A 61 0.99 -12.47 8.25
CA SER A 61 0.37 -11.99 9.49
C SER A 61 1.33 -11.25 10.43
N ASN A 62 2.64 -11.49 10.29
CA ASN A 62 3.69 -10.81 11.06
C ASN A 62 4.15 -9.49 10.44
N PHE A 63 3.54 -9.04 9.35
CA PHE A 63 3.92 -7.82 8.62
C PHE A 63 5.38 -7.82 8.11
N LYS A 64 5.87 -8.99 7.73
CA LYS A 64 7.13 -9.14 6.99
C LYS A 64 6.85 -9.45 5.54
N TYR A 65 7.46 -8.68 4.64
CA TYR A 65 7.21 -8.73 3.21
C TYR A 65 8.03 -9.83 2.54
N THR A 66 7.42 -10.53 1.61
CA THR A 66 8.14 -11.41 0.68
C THR A 66 8.21 -10.73 -0.68
N SER A 67 9.38 -10.64 -1.24
CA SER A 67 9.57 -10.08 -2.58
C SER A 67 10.79 -10.70 -3.25
N PHE A 68 10.54 -11.44 -4.31
CA PHE A 68 11.61 -12.06 -5.08
C PHE A 68 11.24 -12.20 -6.56
N LEU A 69 12.26 -12.37 -7.37
CA LEU A 69 12.16 -12.72 -8.76
C LEU A 69 12.51 -14.20 -8.92
N LEU A 70 11.59 -14.98 -9.47
CA LEU A 70 11.84 -16.38 -9.79
C LEU A 70 12.41 -16.49 -11.20
N MET A 71 13.59 -17.09 -11.33
CA MET A 71 14.19 -17.42 -12.61
C MET A 71 13.64 -18.77 -13.07
N LEU A 72 12.83 -18.78 -14.14
CA LEU A 72 12.08 -19.97 -14.54
C LEU A 72 12.95 -21.07 -15.15
N HIS A 73 14.13 -20.76 -15.67
CA HIS A 73 15.04 -21.75 -16.23
C HIS A 73 15.79 -22.56 -15.16
N SER A 74 16.19 -21.90 -14.07
CA SER A 74 17.00 -22.51 -13.03
C SER A 74 16.23 -22.81 -11.75
N GLY A 75 15.09 -22.17 -11.56
CA GLY A 75 14.35 -22.21 -10.30
C GLY A 75 14.95 -21.31 -9.20
N ASP A 76 15.97 -20.52 -9.52
CA ASP A 76 16.62 -19.62 -8.57
C ASP A 76 15.68 -18.48 -8.16
N LYS A 77 15.69 -18.15 -6.87
CA LYS A 77 14.98 -17.02 -6.30
C LYS A 77 15.96 -15.89 -6.02
N LEU A 78 15.71 -14.75 -6.64
CA LEU A 78 16.51 -13.54 -6.42
C LEU A 78 15.70 -12.57 -5.52
N PRO A 79 16.00 -12.50 -4.21
CA PRO A 79 15.26 -11.63 -3.32
C PRO A 79 15.51 -10.16 -3.66
N SER A 80 14.46 -9.35 -3.55
CA SER A 80 14.57 -7.90 -3.67
C SER A 80 15.13 -7.29 -2.39
N THR A 81 15.49 -6.01 -2.45
CA THR A 81 15.95 -5.23 -1.28
C THR A 81 14.94 -5.26 -0.13
N TYR A 82 13.65 -5.40 -0.43
CA TYR A 82 12.58 -5.36 0.55
C TYR A 82 12.12 -6.74 1.02
N ASP A 83 12.71 -7.82 0.53
CA ASP A 83 12.41 -9.16 0.99
C ASP A 83 12.74 -9.34 2.48
N GLY A 84 11.79 -9.84 3.26
CA GLY A 84 11.92 -10.01 4.70
C GLY A 84 11.80 -8.72 5.52
N LYS A 85 11.57 -7.58 4.89
CA LYS A 85 11.47 -6.29 5.57
C LYS A 85 10.06 -6.04 6.10
N PRO A 86 9.93 -5.22 7.16
CA PRO A 86 8.62 -4.88 7.71
C PRO A 86 7.84 -3.98 6.75
N TYR A 87 6.53 -4.10 6.78
CA TYR A 87 5.63 -3.22 6.06
C TYR A 87 4.45 -2.79 6.90
N HIS A 88 3.82 -1.70 6.50
CA HIS A 88 2.56 -1.25 7.05
C HIS A 88 1.74 -0.57 5.95
N PHE A 89 0.47 -0.32 6.23
CA PHE A 89 -0.45 0.35 5.32
C PHE A 89 -0.76 1.75 5.80
N GLU A 90 -0.93 2.65 4.86
CA GLU A 90 -1.50 3.97 5.04
C GLU A 90 -2.72 4.11 4.13
N LYS A 91 -3.52 5.15 4.35
CA LYS A 91 -4.63 5.47 3.47
C LYS A 91 -4.09 5.85 2.08
N GLY A 92 -4.71 5.32 1.03
CA GLY A 92 -4.34 5.60 -0.34
C GLY A 92 -5.26 6.61 -1.02
N PRO A 93 -4.98 6.92 -2.29
CA PRO A 93 -5.82 7.79 -3.11
C PRO A 93 -7.17 7.15 -3.42
N GLU A 94 -8.14 7.97 -3.79
CA GLU A 94 -9.46 7.48 -4.22
C GLU A 94 -9.39 6.82 -5.60
N CYS A 95 -10.14 5.74 -5.76
CA CYS A 95 -10.28 4.99 -6.99
C CYS A 95 -11.72 4.56 -7.21
N SER A 96 -12.22 4.68 -8.43
CA SER A 96 -13.60 4.31 -8.76
C SER A 96 -13.85 2.79 -8.71
N LYS A 97 -12.81 1.98 -8.85
CA LYS A 97 -12.90 0.52 -8.93
C LYS A 97 -12.73 -0.20 -7.60
N GLY A 98 -12.21 0.46 -6.58
CA GLY A 98 -11.99 -0.17 -5.28
C GLY A 98 -11.23 0.71 -4.31
N THR A 99 -10.89 0.15 -3.16
CA THR A 99 -10.12 0.85 -2.14
C THR A 99 -8.64 0.67 -2.38
N VAL A 100 -7.93 1.77 -2.57
CA VAL A 100 -6.48 1.81 -2.70
C VAL A 100 -5.86 2.12 -1.35
N TYR A 101 -4.85 1.36 -0.98
CA TYR A 101 -4.01 1.62 0.17
C TYR A 101 -2.60 1.99 -0.27
N THR A 102 -1.91 2.73 0.55
CA THR A 102 -0.47 2.93 0.40
C THR A 102 0.26 1.87 1.21
N LEU A 103 1.05 1.05 0.54
CA LEU A 103 1.94 0.07 1.16
C LEU A 103 3.29 0.72 1.39
N VAL A 104 3.73 0.78 2.64
CA VAL A 104 5.03 1.33 3.02
C VAL A 104 5.98 0.19 3.38
N LEU A 105 7.03 0.04 2.59
CA LEU A 105 8.04 -1.01 2.72
C LEU A 105 9.27 -0.46 3.43
N ASP A 106 9.61 -1.05 4.58
CA ASP A 106 10.80 -0.70 5.38
C ASP A 106 10.90 0.81 5.72
N ASN A 107 9.76 1.47 5.91
CA ASN A 107 9.65 2.93 6.10
C ASN A 107 10.33 3.79 5.00
N ARG A 108 10.54 3.24 3.82
CA ARG A 108 11.29 3.88 2.73
C ARG A 108 10.50 3.99 1.44
N LEU A 109 10.06 2.87 0.89
CA LEU A 109 9.37 2.82 -0.39
C LEU A 109 7.87 2.79 -0.18
N LYS A 110 7.16 3.62 -0.91
CA LYS A 110 5.71 3.61 -0.97
C LYS A 110 5.24 3.06 -2.30
N GLU A 111 4.36 2.08 -2.25
CA GLU A 111 3.66 1.55 -3.40
C GLU A 111 2.15 1.65 -3.15
N PHE A 112 1.36 1.77 -4.20
CA PHE A 112 -0.09 1.70 -4.10
C PHE A 112 -0.55 0.27 -4.36
N ILE A 113 -1.57 -0.16 -3.62
CA ILE A 113 -2.08 -1.51 -3.66
C ILE A 113 -3.60 -1.51 -3.65
N CYS A 114 -4.20 -2.29 -4.54
CA CYS A 114 -5.64 -2.43 -4.65
C CYS A 114 -6.01 -3.85 -5.06
N LYS A 115 -7.03 -4.41 -4.41
CA LYS A 115 -7.62 -5.69 -4.79
C LYS A 115 -8.88 -5.42 -5.60
N TYR A 116 -8.95 -5.97 -6.81
CA TYR A 116 -10.05 -5.80 -7.74
C TYR A 116 -10.29 -7.07 -8.55
N ASN A 117 -11.54 -7.56 -8.56
CA ASN A 117 -11.92 -8.79 -9.27
C ASN A 117 -11.03 -10.00 -8.97
N GLY A 118 -10.62 -10.17 -7.72
CA GLY A 118 -9.77 -11.30 -7.28
C GLY A 118 -8.29 -11.17 -7.61
N LEU A 119 -7.90 -10.12 -8.31
CA LEU A 119 -6.49 -9.82 -8.61
C LEU A 119 -5.97 -8.71 -7.69
N LEU A 120 -4.67 -8.73 -7.50
CA LEU A 120 -3.94 -7.69 -6.79
C LEU A 120 -3.26 -6.78 -7.81
N TYR A 121 -3.44 -5.47 -7.66
CA TYR A 121 -2.77 -4.47 -8.49
C TYR A 121 -1.80 -3.69 -7.62
N MET A 122 -0.57 -3.52 -8.09
CA MET A 122 0.47 -2.76 -7.39
C MET A 122 1.20 -1.85 -8.36
N TRP A 123 1.41 -0.60 -7.96
CA TRP A 123 2.17 0.39 -8.74
C TRP A 123 2.84 1.39 -7.78
N TRP A 124 3.84 2.08 -8.27
CA TRP A 124 4.67 2.98 -7.46
C TRP A 124 4.69 4.44 -7.93
N GLN A 125 4.03 4.74 -9.04
CA GLN A 125 4.05 6.08 -9.61
C GLN A 125 3.15 7.03 -8.80
N GLU A 126 3.78 8.00 -8.13
CA GLU A 126 3.08 9.06 -7.43
C GLU A 126 2.32 9.97 -8.41
N ASN A 127 1.24 10.60 -7.92
CA ASN A 127 0.39 11.54 -8.66
C ASN A 127 -0.28 10.97 -9.92
N SER A 128 -0.33 9.66 -10.04
CA SER A 128 -1.03 8.99 -11.14
C SER A 128 -2.47 8.67 -10.75
N ASP A 129 -3.36 8.72 -11.73
CA ASP A 129 -4.75 8.30 -11.54
C ASP A 129 -4.80 6.78 -11.29
N PRO A 130 -5.27 6.33 -10.12
CA PRO A 130 -5.37 4.91 -9.82
C PRO A 130 -6.16 4.10 -10.83
N ASP A 131 -7.15 4.69 -11.49
CA ASP A 131 -7.97 4.03 -12.49
C ASP A 131 -7.19 3.58 -13.74
N LYS A 132 -5.98 4.10 -13.95
CA LYS A 132 -5.09 3.66 -15.02
C LYS A 132 -4.37 2.34 -14.70
N TYR A 133 -4.22 2.02 -13.43
CA TYR A 133 -3.46 0.86 -12.96
C TYR A 133 -4.36 -0.29 -12.55
N VAL A 134 -5.45 0.01 -11.87
CA VAL A 134 -6.42 -1.00 -11.43
C VAL A 134 -7.18 -1.53 -12.66
N GLY A 135 -7.08 -2.82 -12.89
CA GLY A 135 -7.61 -3.47 -14.08
C GLY A 135 -6.61 -3.60 -15.24
N ASN A 136 -5.42 -3.02 -15.12
CA ASN A 136 -4.37 -3.13 -16.14
C ASN A 136 -3.50 -4.37 -15.87
N PRO A 137 -3.44 -5.36 -16.79
CA PRO A 137 -2.68 -6.60 -16.61
C PRO A 137 -1.19 -6.40 -16.33
N ASP A 138 -0.60 -5.29 -16.77
CA ASP A 138 0.82 -5.00 -16.54
C ASP A 138 1.17 -4.81 -15.06
N TYR A 139 0.15 -4.52 -14.24
CA TYR A 139 0.30 -4.28 -12.80
C TYR A 139 -0.39 -5.34 -11.95
N ALA A 140 -0.90 -6.40 -12.58
CA ALA A 140 -1.71 -7.42 -11.93
C ALA A 140 -0.89 -8.58 -11.39
N TYR A 141 -1.31 -9.06 -10.23
CA TYR A 141 -0.80 -10.27 -9.58
C TYR A 141 -1.99 -11.19 -9.26
N GLU A 142 -1.79 -12.47 -9.42
CA GLU A 142 -2.76 -13.49 -9.04
C GLU A 142 -2.25 -14.30 -7.85
N ARG A 143 -3.17 -14.92 -7.09
CA ARG A 143 -2.77 -15.80 -6.01
C ARG A 143 -2.06 -17.03 -6.54
N ASN A 144 -0.96 -17.33 -5.90
CA ASN A 144 -0.20 -18.54 -6.18
C ASN A 144 -0.79 -19.74 -5.38
#